data_b3a82d51d3614907fe96a834d879ee23
#
_entry.id   b3a82d51d3614907fe96a834d879ee23
#
_cell.length_a   1.000
_cell.length_b   1.000
_cell.length_c   1.000
_cell.angle_alpha   90.00
_cell.angle_beta   90.00
_cell.angle_gamma   90.00
#
_symmetry.space_group_name_H-M   'P 1'
#
loop_
_entity.id
_entity.type
_entity.pdbx_description
1 polymer ?
#
loop_
_entity_poly.entity_id
_entity_poly.type
_entity_poly.pdbx_seq_one_letter_code
_entity_poly.pdbx_strand_id
1 'polypeptide(L)'
;LKKVMLHRPGQELENLMPDHLERLLFDDIPFLADAQNEHDAFAQALRDEGIEVLYLEQLAAESLTSPEIRGQFIEEYLNEANIRGRQTKNAIRKLLHDIGDNLKLIQKTMAGVQKVELPDIPEEGKGLTDLVESDYPFAIDPMPNLYFTRDPFATIGNAVSLNHMYADTRNRETLYGKYIFKYHPI
;
A
#
# COMPACT_ATOMS: atom_id res chain seq x y z
N LEU A 1 -15.67 -18.56 12.09
CA LEU A 1 -15.07 -17.81 11.00
C LEU A 1 -15.31 -18.56 9.69
N LYS A 2 -15.80 -17.89 8.65
CA LYS A 2 -16.01 -18.52 7.32
C LYS A 2 -15.00 -18.03 6.29
N LYS A 3 -14.69 -16.73 6.35
CA LYS A 3 -13.73 -16.08 5.44
C LYS A 3 -12.80 -15.21 6.26
N VAL A 4 -11.56 -15.09 5.81
CA VAL A 4 -10.56 -14.19 6.38
C VAL A 4 -9.83 -13.49 5.25
N MET A 5 -9.57 -12.20 5.42
CA MET A 5 -8.71 -11.45 4.51
C MET A 5 -7.33 -11.28 5.14
N LEU A 6 -6.31 -11.69 4.42
CA LEU A 6 -4.91 -11.60 4.80
C LEU A 6 -4.17 -10.73 3.78
N HIS A 7 -2.98 -10.28 4.13
CA HIS A 7 -2.00 -9.73 3.20
C HIS A 7 -0.70 -10.50 3.35
N ARG A 8 -0.23 -11.09 2.25
CA ARG A 8 1.05 -11.79 2.22
C ARG A 8 2.16 -10.77 2.09
N PRO A 9 3.14 -10.75 3.03
CA PRO A 9 4.25 -9.79 2.96
C PRO A 9 4.93 -9.75 1.59
N GLY A 10 5.12 -8.56 1.07
CA GLY A 10 5.70 -8.31 -0.25
C GLY A 10 6.89 -7.34 -0.22
N GLN A 11 7.09 -6.64 -1.32
CA GLN A 11 8.20 -5.70 -1.51
C GLN A 11 8.21 -4.57 -0.47
N GLU A 12 7.07 -4.22 0.14
CA GLU A 12 6.97 -3.24 1.21
C GLU A 12 7.82 -3.61 2.43
N LEU A 13 8.01 -4.91 2.67
CA LEU A 13 8.85 -5.42 3.76
C LEU A 13 10.35 -5.35 3.41
N GLU A 14 10.73 -5.64 2.17
CA GLU A 14 12.11 -5.48 1.69
C GLU A 14 12.54 -4.01 1.62
N ASN A 15 11.59 -3.11 1.48
CA ASN A 15 11.82 -1.68 1.44
C ASN A 15 12.01 -1.04 2.83
N LEU A 16 11.99 -1.83 3.91
CA LEU A 16 12.41 -1.38 5.23
C LEU A 16 13.90 -1.05 5.25
N MET A 17 14.26 0.03 5.91
CA MET A 17 15.65 0.49 6.02
C MET A 17 16.02 0.72 7.49
N PRO A 18 17.20 0.29 7.94
CA PRO A 18 17.62 0.37 9.36
C PRO A 18 17.44 1.77 9.97
N ASP A 19 17.82 2.80 9.21
CA ASP A 19 17.82 4.20 9.68
C ASP A 19 16.41 4.81 9.77
N HIS A 20 15.37 4.10 9.29
CA HIS A 20 14.01 4.63 9.15
C HIS A 20 12.92 3.72 9.71
N LEU A 21 13.29 2.70 10.51
CA LEU A 21 12.35 1.73 11.07
C LEU A 21 11.29 2.39 11.96
N GLU A 22 11.72 3.27 12.87
CA GLU A 22 10.81 3.98 13.78
C GLU A 22 9.71 4.75 13.02
N ARG A 23 10.08 5.39 11.90
CA ARG A 23 9.13 6.11 11.02
C ARG A 23 8.03 5.18 10.49
N LEU A 24 8.36 3.93 10.22
CA LEU A 24 7.48 2.92 9.65
C LEU A 24 6.88 1.98 10.72
N LEU A 25 7.14 2.28 12.00
CA LEU A 25 6.65 1.53 13.16
C LEU A 25 7.15 0.07 13.19
N PHE A 26 8.40 -0.12 12.81
CA PHE A 26 9.11 -1.39 12.87
C PHE A 26 10.32 -1.31 13.80
N ASP A 27 10.63 -2.40 14.47
CA ASP A 27 11.79 -2.52 15.39
C ASP A 27 12.97 -3.23 14.72
N ASP A 28 12.71 -4.04 13.67
CA ASP A 28 13.72 -4.82 12.95
C ASP A 28 13.27 -5.06 11.50
N ILE A 29 14.16 -5.59 10.66
CA ILE A 29 13.88 -5.93 9.25
C ILE A 29 13.73 -7.44 9.14
N PRO A 30 12.49 -7.96 8.99
CA PRO A 30 12.26 -9.38 8.75
C PRO A 30 12.84 -9.80 7.41
N PHE A 31 13.39 -11.01 7.34
CA PHE A 31 13.80 -11.61 6.07
C PHE A 31 12.55 -12.04 5.28
N LEU A 32 12.31 -11.42 4.12
CA LEU A 32 11.06 -11.57 3.37
C LEU A 32 10.70 -13.03 3.07
N ALA A 33 11.68 -13.84 2.66
CA ALA A 33 11.40 -15.24 2.30
C ALA A 33 10.89 -16.06 3.49
N ASP A 34 11.43 -15.83 4.69
CA ASP A 34 10.97 -16.51 5.91
C ASP A 34 9.61 -16.00 6.33
N ALA A 35 9.40 -14.66 6.31
CA ALA A 35 8.11 -14.05 6.59
C ALA A 35 7.00 -14.58 5.66
N GLN A 36 7.32 -14.77 4.37
CA GLN A 36 6.38 -15.37 3.42
C GLN A 36 6.09 -16.83 3.72
N ASN A 37 7.10 -17.63 4.06
CA ASN A 37 6.91 -19.04 4.40
C ASN A 37 6.06 -19.20 5.66
N GLU A 38 6.30 -18.40 6.69
CA GLU A 38 5.50 -18.39 7.92
C GLU A 38 4.06 -17.94 7.66
N HIS A 39 3.88 -16.90 6.85
CA HIS A 39 2.54 -16.44 6.44
C HIS A 39 1.80 -17.51 5.65
N ASP A 40 2.46 -18.20 4.72
CA ASP A 40 1.86 -19.25 3.91
C ASP A 40 1.45 -20.45 4.79
N ALA A 41 2.26 -20.81 5.79
CA ALA A 41 1.91 -21.82 6.78
C ALA A 41 0.70 -21.41 7.63
N PHE A 42 0.64 -20.14 8.06
CA PHE A 42 -0.52 -19.59 8.77
C PHE A 42 -1.79 -19.63 7.91
N ALA A 43 -1.69 -19.19 6.65
CA ALA A 43 -2.81 -19.22 5.71
C ALA A 43 -3.29 -20.66 5.46
N GLN A 44 -2.35 -21.63 5.39
CA GLN A 44 -2.70 -23.04 5.19
C GLN A 44 -3.42 -23.60 6.42
N ALA A 45 -2.98 -23.30 7.63
CA ALA A 45 -3.67 -23.72 8.86
C ALA A 45 -5.14 -23.24 8.90
N LEU A 46 -5.40 -22.03 8.41
CA LEU A 46 -6.79 -21.54 8.30
C LEU A 46 -7.60 -22.31 7.24
N ARG A 47 -6.99 -22.63 6.10
CA ARG A 47 -7.65 -23.45 5.05
C ARG A 47 -7.96 -24.87 5.52
N ASP A 48 -7.08 -25.47 6.30
CA ASP A 48 -7.27 -26.81 6.86
C ASP A 48 -8.47 -26.86 7.82
N GLU A 49 -8.78 -25.74 8.48
CA GLU A 49 -10.00 -25.55 9.28
C GLU A 49 -11.25 -25.17 8.45
N GLY A 50 -11.17 -25.26 7.12
CA GLY A 50 -12.28 -24.96 6.21
C GLY A 50 -12.59 -23.45 6.07
N ILE A 51 -11.65 -22.57 6.42
CA ILE A 51 -11.80 -21.13 6.31
C ILE A 51 -11.31 -20.68 4.92
N GLU A 52 -12.12 -19.92 4.21
CA GLU A 52 -11.74 -19.29 2.95
C GLU A 52 -10.77 -18.15 3.21
N VAL A 53 -9.54 -18.26 2.67
CA VAL A 53 -8.50 -17.22 2.78
C VAL A 53 -8.50 -16.39 1.52
N LEU A 54 -8.73 -15.09 1.67
CA LEU A 54 -8.71 -14.06 0.63
C LEU A 54 -7.48 -13.18 0.84
N TYR A 55 -6.98 -12.56 -0.24
CA TYR A 55 -5.83 -11.68 -0.16
C TYR A 55 -6.20 -10.23 -0.49
N LEU A 56 -5.74 -9.31 0.36
CA LEU A 56 -6.02 -7.88 0.29
C LEU A 56 -5.64 -7.30 -1.08
N GLU A 57 -4.43 -7.60 -1.54
CA GLU A 57 -3.91 -7.11 -2.82
C GLU A 57 -4.74 -7.59 -4.01
N GLN A 58 -5.21 -8.83 -3.96
CA GLN A 58 -6.04 -9.42 -5.00
C GLN A 58 -7.42 -8.73 -5.05
N LEU A 59 -8.10 -8.67 -3.91
CA LEU A 59 -9.41 -8.02 -3.80
C LEU A 59 -9.34 -6.53 -4.17
N ALA A 60 -8.27 -5.84 -3.77
CA ALA A 60 -8.06 -4.44 -4.15
C ALA A 60 -7.87 -4.28 -5.66
N ALA A 61 -7.10 -5.16 -6.30
CA ALA A 61 -6.92 -5.15 -7.75
C ALA A 61 -8.23 -5.42 -8.49
N GLU A 62 -9.01 -6.40 -8.04
CA GLU A 62 -10.32 -6.76 -8.59
C GLU A 62 -11.36 -5.66 -8.40
N SER A 63 -11.20 -4.81 -7.38
CA SER A 63 -12.06 -3.64 -7.13
C SER A 63 -11.88 -2.52 -8.15
N LEU A 64 -10.76 -2.48 -8.86
CA LEU A 64 -10.48 -1.48 -9.91
C LEU A 64 -11.18 -1.86 -11.22
N THR A 65 -12.49 -1.96 -11.19
CA THR A 65 -13.35 -2.54 -12.25
C THR A 65 -13.46 -1.68 -13.51
N SER A 66 -13.07 -0.41 -13.46
CA SER A 66 -13.09 0.49 -14.62
C SER A 66 -11.90 1.46 -14.60
N PRO A 67 -11.55 2.05 -15.76
CA PRO A 67 -10.52 3.10 -15.83
C PRO A 67 -10.80 4.30 -14.91
N GLU A 68 -12.06 4.66 -14.72
CA GLU A 68 -12.48 5.77 -13.85
C GLU A 68 -12.20 5.45 -12.39
N ILE A 69 -12.59 4.25 -11.91
CA ILE A 69 -12.35 3.80 -10.53
C ILE A 69 -10.85 3.68 -10.28
N ARG A 70 -10.12 3.15 -11.25
CA ARG A 70 -8.65 3.06 -11.20
C ARG A 70 -8.01 4.44 -11.10
N GLY A 71 -8.46 5.40 -11.91
CA GLY A 71 -7.98 6.78 -11.86
C GLY A 71 -8.29 7.45 -10.51
N GLN A 72 -9.50 7.25 -9.97
CA GLN A 72 -9.88 7.73 -8.63
C GLN A 72 -8.96 7.16 -7.54
N PHE A 73 -8.68 5.85 -7.59
CA PHE A 73 -7.77 5.20 -6.64
C PHE A 73 -6.39 5.86 -6.66
N ILE A 74 -5.80 6.06 -7.84
CA ILE A 74 -4.49 6.69 -7.99
C ILE A 74 -4.49 8.10 -7.39
N GLU A 75 -5.51 8.92 -7.69
CA GLU A 75 -5.58 10.29 -7.17
C GLU A 75 -5.79 10.32 -5.65
N GLU A 76 -6.63 9.47 -5.09
CA GLU A 76 -6.81 9.36 -3.64
C GLU A 76 -5.50 8.90 -2.96
N TYR A 77 -4.83 7.90 -3.51
CA TYR A 77 -3.53 7.45 -3.01
C TYR A 77 -2.48 8.57 -2.99
N LEU A 78 -2.39 9.35 -4.07
CA LEU A 78 -1.47 10.49 -4.17
C LEU A 78 -1.84 11.64 -3.22
N ASN A 79 -3.10 11.80 -2.86
CA ASN A 79 -3.54 12.81 -1.91
C ASN A 79 -3.20 12.40 -0.47
N GLU A 80 -3.40 11.13 -0.13
CA GLU A 80 -3.06 10.59 1.19
C GLU A 80 -1.53 10.46 1.43
N ALA A 81 -0.75 10.41 0.35
CA ALA A 81 0.70 10.20 0.44
C ALA A 81 1.50 11.43 0.88
N ASN A 82 0.87 12.60 1.08
CA ASN A 82 1.53 13.86 1.52
C ASN A 82 2.79 14.20 0.72
N ILE A 83 2.77 14.00 -0.61
CA ILE A 83 3.93 14.20 -1.47
C ILE A 83 4.32 15.66 -1.49
N ARG A 84 5.59 15.92 -1.20
CA ARG A 84 6.18 17.25 -1.31
C ARG A 84 6.58 17.48 -2.77
N GLY A 85 6.20 18.66 -3.28
CA GLY A 85 6.53 19.06 -4.65
C GLY A 85 5.51 18.60 -5.72
N ARG A 86 5.08 19.57 -6.53
CA ARG A 86 4.10 19.35 -7.61
C ARG A 86 4.66 18.48 -8.73
N GLN A 87 5.93 18.68 -9.06
CA GLN A 87 6.60 17.92 -10.13
C GLN A 87 6.76 16.45 -9.74
N THR A 88 7.21 16.20 -8.52
CA THR A 88 7.31 14.85 -7.94
C THR A 88 5.97 14.14 -7.97
N LYS A 89 4.88 14.82 -7.54
CA LYS A 89 3.53 14.26 -7.59
C LYS A 89 3.10 13.89 -9.01
N ASN A 90 3.41 14.75 -10.00
CA ASN A 90 3.09 14.48 -11.40
C ASN A 90 3.90 13.32 -11.98
N ALA A 91 5.19 13.22 -11.64
CA ALA A 91 6.03 12.10 -12.06
C ALA A 91 5.51 10.76 -11.51
N ILE A 92 5.14 10.74 -10.22
CA ILE A 92 4.57 9.54 -9.59
C ILE A 92 3.22 9.19 -10.21
N ARG A 93 2.35 10.18 -10.45
CA ARG A 93 1.07 9.97 -11.14
C ARG A 93 1.28 9.26 -12.47
N LYS A 94 2.22 9.75 -13.29
CA LYS A 94 2.55 9.14 -14.56
C LYS A 94 3.04 7.70 -14.39
N LEU A 95 3.99 7.48 -13.49
CA LEU A 95 4.51 6.14 -13.18
C LEU A 95 3.38 5.16 -12.84
N LEU A 96 2.44 5.55 -11.97
CA LEU A 96 1.32 4.68 -11.57
C LEU A 96 0.32 4.43 -12.70
N HIS A 97 0.07 5.44 -13.54
CA HIS A 97 -0.79 5.27 -14.73
C HIS A 97 -0.17 4.36 -15.79
N ASP A 98 1.14 4.38 -15.95
CA ASP A 98 1.88 3.57 -16.93
C ASP A 98 1.90 2.07 -16.57
N ILE A 99 1.60 1.70 -15.31
CA ILE A 99 1.43 0.30 -14.90
C ILE A 99 0.10 -0.22 -15.48
N GLY A 100 0.14 -1.10 -16.47
CA GLY A 100 -1.07 -1.61 -17.15
C GLY A 100 -1.89 -2.62 -16.33
N ASP A 101 -1.26 -3.36 -15.43
CA ASP A 101 -1.87 -4.42 -14.61
C ASP A 101 -2.31 -3.90 -13.25
N ASN A 102 -3.57 -4.19 -12.85
CA ASN A 102 -4.12 -3.69 -11.59
C ASN A 102 -3.44 -4.29 -10.36
N LEU A 103 -3.09 -5.58 -10.38
CA LEU A 103 -2.41 -6.22 -9.24
C LEU A 103 -1.02 -5.62 -9.05
N LYS A 104 -0.28 -5.42 -10.14
CA LYS A 104 1.03 -4.75 -10.09
C LYS A 104 0.91 -3.30 -9.61
N LEU A 105 -0.15 -2.59 -10.01
CA LEU A 105 -0.43 -1.24 -9.50
C LEU A 105 -0.63 -1.26 -7.99
N ILE A 106 -1.50 -2.14 -7.48
CA ILE A 106 -1.76 -2.28 -6.05
C ILE A 106 -0.48 -2.64 -5.30
N GLN A 107 0.26 -3.66 -5.75
CA GLN A 107 1.53 -4.05 -5.14
C GLN A 107 2.55 -2.90 -5.15
N LYS A 108 2.61 -2.12 -6.24
CA LYS A 108 3.48 -0.94 -6.32
C LYS A 108 3.10 0.13 -5.30
N THR A 109 1.80 0.39 -5.12
CA THR A 109 1.35 1.35 -4.12
C THR A 109 1.63 0.89 -2.68
N MET A 110 1.63 -0.41 -2.40
CA MET A 110 2.02 -1.01 -1.12
C MET A 110 3.52 -0.90 -0.86
N ALA A 111 4.33 -1.21 -1.88
CA ALA A 111 5.80 -1.15 -1.83
C ALA A 111 6.35 0.29 -1.68
N GLY A 112 5.54 1.30 -1.96
CA GLY A 112 5.98 2.69 -2.02
C GLY A 112 6.70 3.04 -3.32
N VAL A 113 7.18 4.27 -3.41
CA VAL A 113 7.89 4.78 -4.59
C VAL A 113 9.23 5.36 -4.18
N GLN A 114 10.31 4.77 -4.67
CA GLN A 114 11.66 5.28 -4.43
C GLN A 114 11.95 6.49 -5.34
N LYS A 115 12.76 7.43 -4.84
CA LYS A 115 13.16 8.63 -5.62
C LYS A 115 13.91 8.25 -6.91
N VAL A 116 14.72 7.19 -6.87
CA VAL A 116 15.49 6.70 -8.02
C VAL A 116 14.61 6.14 -9.15
N GLU A 117 13.36 5.85 -8.91
CA GLU A 117 12.40 5.40 -9.92
C GLU A 117 11.79 6.55 -10.72
N LEU A 118 11.97 7.78 -10.23
CA LEU A 118 11.41 8.96 -10.87
C LEU A 118 12.42 9.58 -11.84
N PRO A 119 11.94 10.16 -12.96
CA PRO A 119 12.81 10.90 -13.83
C PRO A 119 13.42 12.11 -13.13
N ASP A 120 14.60 12.53 -13.54
CA ASP A 120 15.19 13.78 -13.05
C ASP A 120 14.25 14.96 -13.28
N ILE A 121 13.97 15.70 -12.22
CA ILE A 121 13.14 16.89 -12.29
C ILE A 121 14.05 18.07 -12.68
N PRO A 122 13.82 18.74 -13.81
CA PRO A 122 14.60 19.90 -14.22
C PRO A 122 14.58 21.00 -13.15
N GLU A 123 15.72 21.65 -12.92
CA GLU A 123 15.83 22.72 -11.90
C GLU A 123 14.82 23.87 -12.11
N GLU A 124 14.54 24.22 -13.36
CA GLU A 124 13.56 25.24 -13.73
C GLU A 124 12.12 24.92 -13.29
N GLY A 125 11.83 23.66 -12.96
CA GLY A 125 10.51 23.21 -12.46
C GLY A 125 10.47 22.92 -10.96
N LYS A 126 11.59 22.99 -10.26
CA LYS A 126 11.67 22.72 -8.82
C LYS A 126 11.04 23.85 -8.00
N GLY A 127 10.11 23.53 -7.11
CA GLY A 127 9.67 24.41 -6.06
C GLY A 127 10.65 24.40 -4.88
N LEU A 128 10.48 25.30 -3.92
CA LEU A 128 11.30 25.36 -2.71
C LEU A 128 11.33 24.03 -1.93
N THR A 129 10.25 23.28 -1.98
CA THR A 129 10.13 21.96 -1.35
C THR A 129 10.90 20.87 -2.07
N ASP A 130 11.13 21.01 -3.37
CA ASP A 130 11.90 20.07 -4.18
C ASP A 130 13.42 20.32 -4.04
N LEU A 131 13.82 21.51 -3.53
CA LEU A 131 15.22 21.89 -3.28
C LEU A 131 15.74 21.42 -1.91
N VAL A 132 14.85 20.94 -1.03
CA VAL A 132 15.27 20.38 0.25
C VAL A 132 15.83 18.98 0.00
N GLU A 133 17.14 18.85 0.00
CA GLU A 133 17.82 17.58 -0.05
C GLU A 133 17.43 16.75 1.19
N SER A 134 17.04 15.51 0.96
CA SER A 134 16.74 14.54 2.00
C SER A 134 17.39 13.23 1.61
N ASP A 135 18.18 12.66 2.52
CA ASP A 135 18.80 11.34 2.33
C ASP A 135 17.78 10.21 2.36
N TYR A 136 16.52 10.53 2.71
CA TYR A 136 15.44 9.56 2.69
C TYR A 136 15.12 9.11 1.24
N PRO A 137 15.23 7.80 0.93
CA PRO A 137 15.20 7.32 -0.45
C PRO A 137 13.81 7.26 -1.07
N PHE A 138 12.75 7.37 -0.27
CA PHE A 138 11.38 7.25 -0.77
C PHE A 138 10.74 8.61 -1.03
N ALA A 139 10.03 8.71 -2.15
CA ALA A 139 9.09 9.78 -2.45
C ALA A 139 7.70 9.47 -1.85
N ILE A 140 7.35 8.19 -1.74
CA ILE A 140 6.19 7.68 -1.00
C ILE A 140 6.65 6.47 -0.17
N ASP A 141 6.39 6.51 1.11
CA ASP A 141 6.76 5.46 2.07
C ASP A 141 6.13 4.10 1.69
N PRO A 142 6.84 2.98 1.89
CA PRO A 142 6.23 1.66 1.85
C PRO A 142 5.23 1.48 3.01
N MET A 143 4.37 0.48 2.91
CA MET A 143 3.35 0.16 3.92
C MET A 143 3.58 -1.23 4.53
N PRO A 144 4.65 -1.44 5.30
CA PRO A 144 5.02 -2.75 5.82
C PRO A 144 4.01 -3.30 6.84
N ASN A 145 3.17 -2.44 7.44
CA ASN A 145 2.16 -2.85 8.42
C ASN A 145 0.87 -3.44 7.80
N LEU A 146 0.77 -3.55 6.47
CA LEU A 146 -0.43 -4.07 5.80
C LEU A 146 -0.79 -5.51 6.17
N TYR A 147 0.16 -6.32 6.65
CA TYR A 147 -0.14 -7.66 7.13
C TYR A 147 -1.04 -7.67 8.38
N PHE A 148 -1.19 -6.53 9.09
CA PHE A 148 -2.19 -6.32 10.13
C PHE A 148 -3.53 -5.88 9.52
N THR A 149 -4.16 -6.74 8.73
CA THR A 149 -5.39 -6.43 8.00
C THR A 149 -6.59 -6.09 8.89
N ARG A 150 -6.51 -6.34 10.19
CA ARG A 150 -7.58 -6.04 11.16
C ARG A 150 -7.63 -4.56 11.56
N ASP A 151 -6.51 -3.85 11.51
CA ASP A 151 -6.41 -2.48 12.04
C ASP A 151 -7.14 -1.45 11.17
N PRO A 152 -7.06 -1.50 9.82
CA PRO A 152 -7.65 -0.50 8.95
C PRO A 152 -9.18 -0.52 8.91
N PHE A 153 -9.83 -1.62 9.27
CA PHE A 153 -11.29 -1.75 9.23
C PHE A 153 -11.81 -2.86 10.15
N ALA A 154 -13.10 -2.76 10.50
CA ALA A 154 -13.80 -3.77 11.31
C ALA A 154 -15.15 -4.10 10.68
N THR A 155 -15.50 -5.39 10.65
CA THR A 155 -16.82 -5.85 10.20
C THR A 155 -17.81 -5.85 11.37
N ILE A 156 -18.99 -5.24 11.17
CA ILE A 156 -20.05 -5.13 12.17
C ILE A 156 -21.36 -5.56 11.51
N GLY A 157 -21.75 -6.81 11.72
CA GLY A 157 -22.91 -7.38 11.02
C GLY A 157 -22.71 -7.34 9.50
N ASN A 158 -23.58 -6.61 8.80
CA ASN A 158 -23.51 -6.41 7.34
C ASN A 158 -22.85 -5.08 6.96
N ALA A 159 -22.22 -4.38 7.91
CA ALA A 159 -21.54 -3.13 7.69
C ALA A 159 -20.03 -3.26 7.95
N VAL A 160 -19.27 -2.32 7.42
CA VAL A 160 -17.83 -2.20 7.67
C VAL A 160 -17.54 -0.79 8.17
N SER A 161 -16.83 -0.71 9.30
CA SER A 161 -16.22 0.53 9.76
C SER A 161 -14.84 0.65 9.15
N LEU A 162 -14.56 1.75 8.46
CA LEU A 162 -13.20 2.13 8.07
C LEU A 162 -12.62 2.97 9.20
N ASN A 163 -11.45 2.58 9.67
CA ASN A 163 -10.80 3.22 10.80
C ASN A 163 -9.91 4.37 10.32
N HIS A 164 -9.78 5.42 11.13
CA HIS A 164 -8.70 6.38 10.99
C HIS A 164 -7.52 5.87 11.82
N MET A 165 -6.37 5.71 11.19
CA MET A 165 -5.19 5.20 11.88
C MET A 165 -4.56 6.29 12.75
N TYR A 166 -4.05 5.90 13.93
CA TYR A 166 -3.37 6.84 14.84
C TYR A 166 -2.11 7.42 14.22
N ALA A 167 -1.31 6.59 13.55
CA ALA A 167 -0.11 7.02 12.87
C ALA A 167 -0.45 7.42 11.42
N ASP A 168 -0.13 8.66 11.03
CA ASP A 168 -0.40 9.18 9.68
C ASP A 168 0.21 8.31 8.57
N THR A 169 1.37 7.70 8.82
CA THR A 169 2.04 6.80 7.89
C THR A 169 1.18 5.60 7.50
N ARG A 170 0.24 5.18 8.39
CA ARG A 170 -0.67 4.05 8.17
C ARG A 170 -2.03 4.43 7.58
N ASN A 171 -2.38 5.71 7.47
CA ASN A 171 -3.71 6.10 6.98
C ASN A 171 -4.00 5.59 5.56
N ARG A 172 -3.00 5.53 4.69
CA ARG A 172 -3.13 4.99 3.33
C ARG A 172 -3.54 3.52 3.27
N GLU A 173 -3.29 2.75 4.33
CA GLU A 173 -3.70 1.34 4.43
C GLU A 173 -5.22 1.18 4.35
N THR A 174 -5.98 2.16 4.85
CA THR A 174 -7.45 2.14 4.85
C THR A 174 -8.03 2.26 3.45
N LEU A 175 -7.26 2.80 2.49
CA LEU A 175 -7.69 3.01 1.12
C LEU A 175 -8.06 1.70 0.41
N TYR A 176 -7.29 0.64 0.64
CA TYR A 176 -7.58 -0.67 0.04
C TYR A 176 -8.93 -1.22 0.50
N GLY A 177 -9.20 -1.20 1.82
CA GLY A 177 -10.49 -1.60 2.37
C GLY A 177 -11.64 -0.76 1.82
N LYS A 178 -11.46 0.57 1.70
CA LYS A 178 -12.45 1.48 1.11
C LYS A 178 -12.85 1.04 -0.29
N TYR A 179 -11.87 0.72 -1.15
CA TYR A 179 -12.14 0.32 -2.53
C TYR A 179 -12.73 -1.08 -2.61
N ILE A 180 -12.24 -2.04 -1.82
CA ILE A 180 -12.79 -3.40 -1.76
C ILE A 180 -14.27 -3.35 -1.39
N PHE A 181 -14.61 -2.75 -0.25
CA PHE A 181 -16.00 -2.77 0.24
C PHE A 181 -16.96 -1.90 -0.57
N LYS A 182 -16.47 -1.00 -1.42
CA LYS A 182 -17.29 -0.15 -2.26
C LYS A 182 -17.47 -0.69 -3.68
N TYR A 183 -16.45 -1.31 -4.26
CA TYR A 183 -16.40 -1.60 -5.68
C TYR A 183 -16.16 -3.06 -6.03
N HIS A 184 -15.77 -3.91 -5.06
CA HIS A 184 -15.59 -5.32 -5.35
C HIS A 184 -16.92 -5.96 -5.73
N PRO A 185 -16.95 -6.81 -6.80
CA PRO A 185 -18.19 -7.33 -7.34
C PRO A 185 -18.90 -8.42 -6.50
N ILE A 186 -18.33 -8.82 -5.34
CA ILE A 186 -18.91 -9.83 -4.45
C ILE A 186 -19.75 -9.15 -3.37
#